data_65b631d8c65f0c16cac3a5199f916724
#
_entry.id   65b631d8c65f0c16cac3a5199f916724
#
_cell.length_a   1.000
_cell.length_b   1.000
_cell.length_c   1.000
_cell.angle_alpha   90.00
_cell.angle_beta   90.00
_cell.angle_gamma   90.00
#
_symmetry.space_group_name_H-M   'P 1'
#
loop_
_entity.id
_entity.type
_entity.pdbx_description
1 polymer ?
#
loop_
_entity_poly.entity_id
_entity_poly.type
_entity_poly.pdbx_seq_one_letter_code
_entity_poly.pdbx_strand_id
1 'polypeptide(L)'
;MKNNLEKKWRATFQRRWASNPDLCHTVDPIGGHSCRVALIIQHFWPKARCEVFLHALSHDIPEQLSGGDMCGKFKRENPEIAKMKDQAESEAATMLGLHFDLS
;
A
#
# COMPACT_ATOMS: atom_id res chain seq x y z
N MET A 1 18.58 2.36 -7.73
CA MET A 1 17.54 1.68 -8.50
C MET A 1 17.36 0.22 -8.13
N LYS A 2 18.43 -0.55 -8.08
CA LYS A 2 18.39 -1.97 -7.73
C LYS A 2 17.76 -2.20 -6.35
N ASN A 3 18.17 -1.41 -5.34
CA ASN A 3 17.62 -1.52 -3.98
C ASN A 3 16.14 -1.15 -3.90
N ASN A 4 15.71 -0.20 -4.72
CA ASN A 4 14.30 0.21 -4.74
C ASN A 4 13.39 -0.88 -5.32
N LEU A 5 13.85 -1.57 -6.36
CA LEU A 5 13.11 -2.70 -6.91
C LEU A 5 12.99 -3.82 -5.87
N GLU A 6 14.07 -4.15 -5.19
CA GLU A 6 14.06 -5.18 -4.16
C GLU A 6 13.10 -4.84 -3.02
N LYS A 7 13.12 -3.59 -2.55
CA LYS A 7 12.21 -3.13 -1.49
C LYS A 7 10.76 -3.24 -1.92
N LYS A 8 10.42 -2.80 -3.13
CA LYS A 8 9.07 -2.92 -3.66
C LYS A 8 8.65 -4.38 -3.82
N TRP A 9 9.53 -5.21 -4.33
CA TRP A 9 9.28 -6.64 -4.48
C TRP A 9 8.97 -7.30 -3.15
N ARG A 10 9.81 -7.07 -2.15
CA ARG A 10 9.62 -7.64 -0.80
C ARG A 10 8.33 -7.17 -0.14
N ALA A 11 7.96 -5.91 -0.35
CA ALA A 11 6.73 -5.36 0.22
C ALA A 11 5.49 -6.12 -0.24
N THR A 12 5.48 -6.66 -1.47
CA THR A 12 4.33 -7.40 -1.99
C THR A 12 4.03 -8.70 -1.22
N PHE A 13 4.99 -9.24 -0.47
CA PHE A 13 4.80 -10.44 0.34
C PHE A 13 4.30 -10.16 1.75
N GLN A 14 4.24 -8.90 2.17
CA GLN A 14 3.71 -8.53 3.49
C GLN A 14 2.22 -8.83 3.56
N ARG A 15 1.78 -9.34 4.71
CA ARG A 15 0.37 -9.67 4.91
C ARG A 15 -0.45 -8.44 5.28
N ARG A 16 -1.62 -8.34 4.68
CA ARG A 16 -2.65 -7.39 5.14
C ARG A 16 -3.14 -7.81 6.52
N TRP A 17 -3.66 -6.86 7.27
CA TRP A 17 -4.30 -7.11 8.56
C TRP A 17 -3.35 -7.61 9.65
N ALA A 18 -2.03 -7.48 9.47
CA ALA A 18 -1.05 -8.01 10.42
C ALA A 18 -1.21 -7.39 11.82
N SER A 19 -1.64 -6.13 11.90
CA SER A 19 -1.87 -5.43 13.17
C SER A 19 -3.33 -5.43 13.63
N ASN A 20 -4.23 -6.10 12.91
CA ASN A 20 -5.65 -6.19 13.28
C ASN A 20 -5.88 -7.42 14.15
N PRO A 21 -6.36 -7.27 15.40
CA PRO A 21 -6.50 -8.40 16.32
C PRO A 21 -7.48 -9.48 15.83
N ASP A 22 -8.46 -9.14 15.02
CA ASP A 22 -9.45 -10.09 14.52
C ASP A 22 -9.05 -10.76 13.21
N LEU A 23 -8.21 -10.12 12.41
CA LEU A 23 -7.88 -10.54 11.05
C LEU A 23 -6.40 -10.90 10.86
N CYS A 24 -5.57 -10.75 11.89
CA CYS A 24 -4.12 -10.94 11.77
C CYS A 24 -3.72 -12.38 11.40
N HIS A 25 -4.62 -13.34 11.59
CA HIS A 25 -4.39 -14.74 11.22
C HIS A 25 -4.64 -15.03 9.74
N THR A 26 -5.25 -14.09 9.00
CA THR A 26 -5.54 -14.31 7.59
C THR A 26 -4.27 -14.22 6.74
N VAL A 27 -4.23 -15.01 5.68
CA VAL A 27 -3.13 -14.99 4.72
C VAL A 27 -3.59 -14.23 3.48
N ASP A 28 -3.25 -12.94 3.41
CA ASP A 28 -3.63 -12.08 2.30
C ASP A 28 -2.47 -11.12 1.98
N PRO A 29 -1.51 -11.57 1.15
CA PRO A 29 -0.37 -10.72 0.78
C PRO A 29 -0.80 -9.47 0.02
N ILE A 30 -0.09 -8.37 0.25
CA ILE A 30 -0.38 -7.09 -0.39
C ILE A 30 -0.33 -7.19 -1.91
N GLY A 31 0.61 -7.93 -2.47
CA GLY A 31 0.71 -8.13 -3.92
C GLY A 31 -0.56 -8.72 -4.51
N GLY A 32 -1.11 -9.76 -3.86
CA GLY A 32 -2.37 -10.36 -4.30
C GLY A 32 -3.54 -9.40 -4.19
N HIS A 33 -3.63 -8.66 -3.10
CA HIS A 33 -4.65 -7.63 -2.92
C HIS A 33 -4.56 -6.56 -4.01
N SER A 34 -3.37 -6.03 -4.26
CA SER A 34 -3.17 -4.98 -5.28
C SER A 34 -3.53 -5.47 -6.68
N CYS A 35 -3.20 -6.72 -6.98
CA CYS A 35 -3.59 -7.33 -8.25
C CYS A 35 -5.11 -7.41 -8.38
N ARG A 36 -5.82 -7.83 -7.33
CA ARG A 36 -7.29 -7.90 -7.35
C ARG A 36 -7.93 -6.51 -7.51
N VAL A 37 -7.35 -5.48 -6.86
CA VAL A 37 -7.83 -4.11 -7.05
C VAL A 37 -7.67 -3.68 -8.51
N ALA A 38 -6.53 -3.96 -9.12
CA ALA A 38 -6.30 -3.64 -10.53
C ALA A 38 -7.27 -4.37 -11.46
N LEU A 39 -7.59 -5.64 -11.16
CA LEU A 39 -8.57 -6.41 -11.94
C LEU A 39 -9.98 -5.83 -11.84
N ILE A 40 -10.39 -5.36 -10.66
CA ILE A 40 -11.68 -4.70 -10.47
C ILE A 40 -11.74 -3.42 -11.32
N ILE A 41 -10.69 -2.63 -11.30
CA ILE A 41 -10.62 -1.40 -12.10
C ILE A 41 -10.71 -1.74 -13.58
N GLN A 42 -9.96 -2.73 -14.04
CA GLN A 42 -9.98 -3.16 -15.44
C GLN A 42 -11.36 -3.63 -15.87
N HIS A 43 -12.07 -4.32 -14.99
CA HIS A 43 -13.41 -4.84 -15.30
C HIS A 43 -14.43 -3.71 -15.48
N PHE A 44 -14.49 -2.76 -14.54
CA PHE A 44 -15.49 -1.68 -14.54
C PHE A 44 -15.07 -0.47 -15.35
N TRP A 45 -13.77 -0.22 -15.48
CA TRP A 45 -13.23 0.95 -16.20
C TRP A 45 -12.08 0.53 -17.11
N PRO A 46 -12.38 -0.26 -18.19
CA PRO A 46 -11.30 -0.84 -19.02
C PRO A 46 -10.47 0.20 -19.78
N LYS A 47 -10.96 1.44 -19.87
CA LYS A 47 -10.24 2.53 -20.53
C LYS A 47 -9.54 3.46 -19.54
N ALA A 48 -9.43 3.07 -18.27
CA ALA A 48 -8.71 3.86 -17.29
C ALA A 48 -7.25 4.05 -17.73
N ARG A 49 -6.68 5.19 -17.35
CA ARG A 49 -5.30 5.53 -17.72
C ARG A 49 -4.31 4.60 -17.03
N CYS A 50 -3.13 4.44 -17.62
CA CYS A 50 -2.05 3.62 -17.08
C CYS A 50 -1.72 4.00 -15.64
N GLU A 51 -1.70 5.31 -15.30
CA GLU A 51 -1.38 5.81 -13.97
C GLU A 51 -2.32 5.26 -12.89
N VAL A 52 -3.59 5.04 -13.24
CA VAL A 52 -4.58 4.48 -12.31
C VAL A 52 -4.20 3.04 -11.95
N PHE A 53 -3.82 2.24 -12.95
CA PHE A 53 -3.37 0.85 -12.71
C PHE A 53 -2.05 0.80 -11.95
N LEU A 54 -1.11 1.68 -12.28
CA LEU A 54 0.17 1.76 -11.58
C LEU A 54 -0.05 2.11 -10.11
N HIS A 55 -0.94 3.04 -9.83
CA HIS A 55 -1.30 3.39 -8.45
C HIS A 55 -1.95 2.20 -7.74
N ALA A 56 -2.89 1.52 -8.38
CA ALA A 56 -3.56 0.35 -7.80
C ALA A 56 -2.57 -0.75 -7.42
N LEU A 57 -1.56 -0.99 -8.27
CA LEU A 57 -0.57 -2.02 -8.04
C LEU A 57 0.45 -1.67 -6.95
N SER A 58 0.62 -0.40 -6.63
CA SER A 58 1.69 0.05 -5.73
C SER A 58 1.23 0.87 -4.52
N HIS A 59 -0.07 1.17 -4.39
CA HIS A 59 -0.55 2.11 -3.38
C HIS A 59 -0.26 1.68 -1.93
N ASP A 60 -0.20 0.39 -1.65
CA ASP A 60 0.06 -0.12 -0.31
C ASP A 60 1.56 -0.36 -0.02
N ILE A 61 2.43 -0.23 -1.02
CA ILE A 61 3.85 -0.46 -0.84
C ILE A 61 4.50 0.53 0.14
N PRO A 62 4.23 1.85 0.06
CA PRO A 62 4.80 2.80 1.01
C PRO A 62 4.43 2.51 2.46
N GLU A 63 3.21 2.04 2.70
CA GLU A 63 2.77 1.67 4.05
C GLU A 63 3.64 0.55 4.63
N GLN A 64 3.96 -0.45 3.84
CA GLN A 64 4.77 -1.58 4.29
C GLN A 64 6.22 -1.19 4.57
N LEU A 65 6.76 -0.25 3.81
CA LEU A 65 8.13 0.21 3.99
C LEU A 65 8.27 1.26 5.10
N SER A 66 7.17 1.74 5.63
CA SER A 66 7.13 2.71 6.73
C SER A 66 6.67 2.08 8.06
N GLY A 67 6.85 0.77 8.22
CA GLY A 67 6.57 0.05 9.47
C GLY A 67 5.40 -0.93 9.41
N GLY A 68 4.81 -1.15 8.23
CA GLY A 68 3.69 -2.06 8.06
C GLY A 68 2.33 -1.39 8.26
N ASP A 69 1.26 -2.17 8.23
CA ASP A 69 -0.08 -1.63 8.43
C ASP A 69 -0.32 -1.26 9.89
N MET A 70 -1.21 -0.30 10.10
CA MET A 70 -1.59 0.15 11.42
C MET A 70 -3.11 0.04 11.55
N CYS A 71 -3.59 -0.60 12.63
CA CYS A 71 -5.02 -0.76 12.87
C CYS A 71 -5.74 0.58 12.90
N GLY A 72 -6.87 0.68 12.18
CA GLY A 72 -7.64 1.92 12.08
C GLY A 72 -8.11 2.45 13.43
N LYS A 73 -8.49 1.56 14.35
CA LYS A 73 -8.87 1.95 15.71
C LYS A 73 -7.71 2.62 16.45
N PHE A 74 -6.52 2.06 16.35
CA PHE A 74 -5.32 2.62 16.97
C PHE A 74 -5.02 4.01 16.39
N LYS A 75 -5.14 4.19 15.08
CA LYS A 75 -4.95 5.50 14.43
C LYS A 75 -5.92 6.54 14.96
N ARG A 76 -7.18 6.17 15.12
CA ARG A 76 -8.22 7.10 15.63
C ARG A 76 -7.97 7.51 17.08
N GLU A 77 -7.44 6.59 17.88
CA GLU A 77 -7.16 6.85 19.29
C GLU A 77 -5.81 7.57 19.51
N ASN A 78 -4.93 7.57 18.50
CA ASN A 78 -3.59 8.14 18.58
C ASN A 78 -3.29 9.01 17.35
N PRO A 79 -3.93 10.18 17.22
CA PRO A 79 -3.84 11.00 16.00
C PRO A 79 -2.43 11.50 15.69
N GLU A 80 -1.60 11.74 16.70
CA GLU A 80 -0.22 12.17 16.46
C GLU A 80 0.62 11.05 15.86
N ILE A 81 0.43 9.82 16.33
CA ILE A 81 1.13 8.65 15.78
C ILE A 81 0.62 8.39 14.36
N ALA A 82 -0.67 8.51 14.11
CA ALA A 82 -1.24 8.37 12.78
C ALA A 82 -0.62 9.37 11.80
N LYS A 83 -0.44 10.63 12.23
CA LYS A 83 0.20 11.67 11.42
C LYS A 83 1.65 11.33 11.09
N MET A 84 2.40 10.84 12.06
CA MET A 84 3.78 10.40 11.84
C MET A 84 3.85 9.23 10.85
N LYS A 85 2.92 8.29 10.94
CA LYS A 85 2.81 7.16 10.02
C LYS A 85 2.52 7.64 8.59
N ASP A 86 1.57 8.56 8.45
CA ASP A 86 1.20 9.13 7.13
C ASP A 86 2.38 9.86 6.50
N GLN A 87 3.15 10.61 7.31
CA GLN A 87 4.35 11.28 6.83
C GLN A 87 5.42 10.29 6.37
N ALA A 88 5.63 9.22 7.14
CA ALA A 88 6.60 8.18 6.77
C ALA A 88 6.20 7.48 5.48
N GLU A 89 4.90 7.22 5.27
CA GLU A 89 4.39 6.65 4.02
C GLU A 89 4.62 7.58 2.84
N SER A 90 4.36 8.88 3.01
CA SER A 90 4.58 9.88 1.96
C SER A 90 6.06 9.96 1.58
N GLU A 91 6.95 9.95 2.56
CA GLU A 91 8.39 9.98 2.32
C GLU A 91 8.86 8.72 1.59
N ALA A 92 8.34 7.55 1.98
CA ALA A 92 8.66 6.29 1.31
C ALA A 92 8.17 6.30 -0.15
N ALA A 93 6.96 6.81 -0.40
CA ALA A 93 6.42 6.92 -1.75
C ALA A 93 7.30 7.83 -2.62
N THR A 94 7.73 8.96 -2.07
CA THR A 94 8.62 9.90 -2.79
C THR A 94 9.96 9.22 -3.12
N MET A 95 10.56 8.55 -2.15
CA MET A 95 11.84 7.88 -2.34
C MET A 95 11.78 6.79 -3.42
N LEU A 96 10.65 6.10 -3.53
CA LEU A 96 10.47 5.00 -4.47
C LEU A 96 9.85 5.45 -5.81
N GLY A 97 9.52 6.72 -5.96
CA GLY A 97 8.91 7.22 -7.18
C GLY A 97 7.48 6.71 -7.40
N LEU A 98 6.72 6.50 -6.32
CA LEU A 98 5.38 5.92 -6.37
C LEU A 98 4.27 6.96 -6.27
N HIS A 99 4.51 8.18 -6.73
CA HIS A 99 3.48 9.19 -6.88
C HIS A 99 3.01 9.23 -8.34
N PHE A 100 1.72 9.07 -8.54
CA PHE A 100 1.11 9.06 -9.87
C PHE A 100 0.03 10.13 -9.97
N ASP A 101 -0.03 10.80 -11.12
CA ASP A 101 -1.09 11.78 -11.39
C ASP A 101 -2.38 11.05 -11.74
N LEU A 102 -3.37 11.18 -10.86
CA LEU A 102 -4.68 10.54 -11.03
C LEU A 102 -5.77 11.51 -11.50
N SER A 103 -5.38 12.77 -11.78
CA SER A 103 -6.33 13.80 -12.22
C SER A 103 -6.90 13.60 -13.63
#